data_0cf5ab7437c802b4fc3a1e022d1a2603
#
_entry.id   0cf5ab7437c802b4fc3a1e022d1a2603
#
_cell.length_a   1.000
_cell.length_b   1.000
_cell.length_c   1.000
_cell.angle_alpha   90.00
_cell.angle_beta   90.00
_cell.angle_gamma   90.00
#
_symmetry.space_group_name_H-M   'P 1'
#
loop_
_entity.id
_entity.type
_entity.pdbx_description
1 polymer ?
#
loop_
_entity_poly.entity_id
_entity_poly.type
_entity_poly.pdbx_seq_one_letter_code
_entity_poly.pdbx_strand_id
1 'polypeptide(L)'
;MEEKMIMNENKKSSVVKAVLIGLGAVVAFVIANIGAMFVLLRKNVKKMKGNESQNNAVHSSGLGKGAVALSPDTNNAYLSCLNGRLDITFTEAPTHDVNMDLTCICGKVNVTVPASMRVVSDLKPCSGKVDVACETPDDENAPALRLTGKTCLGKVVVRK
;
A
#
# COMPACT_ATOMS: atom_id res chain seq x y z
N MET A 1 -37.06 -17.07 46.08
CA MET A 1 -37.09 -16.29 44.80
C MET A 1 -35.89 -15.36 44.61
N GLU A 2 -35.31 -14.85 45.68
CA GLU A 2 -34.14 -13.91 45.62
C GLU A 2 -32.84 -14.55 45.13
N GLU A 3 -32.50 -15.78 45.47
CA GLU A 3 -31.25 -16.43 45.02
C GLU A 3 -31.12 -16.56 43.49
N LYS A 4 -32.22 -16.76 42.76
CA LYS A 4 -32.22 -16.82 41.28
C LYS A 4 -31.98 -15.48 40.65
N MET A 5 -32.33 -14.38 41.29
CA MET A 5 -32.10 -13.03 40.78
C MET A 5 -30.64 -12.63 40.89
N ILE A 6 -30.01 -12.91 42.02
CA ILE A 6 -28.58 -12.60 42.27
C ILE A 6 -27.66 -13.38 41.33
N MET A 7 -27.98 -14.66 41.04
CA MET A 7 -27.19 -15.50 40.14
C MET A 7 -27.28 -15.03 38.68
N ASN A 8 -28.38 -14.39 38.27
CA ASN A 8 -28.54 -13.87 36.91
C ASN A 8 -27.81 -12.54 36.70
N GLU A 9 -27.70 -11.68 37.71
CA GLU A 9 -26.92 -10.44 37.65
C GLU A 9 -25.41 -10.70 37.57
N ASN A 10 -24.91 -11.66 38.37
CA ASN A 10 -23.49 -12.04 38.31
C ASN A 10 -23.09 -12.61 36.95
N LYS A 11 -23.96 -13.38 36.29
CA LYS A 11 -23.73 -13.94 34.98
C LYS A 11 -23.72 -12.87 33.89
N LYS A 12 -24.60 -11.86 33.95
CA LYS A 12 -24.60 -10.69 33.07
C LYS A 12 -23.34 -9.84 33.22
N SER A 13 -22.89 -9.59 34.45
CA SER A 13 -21.67 -8.83 34.76
C SER A 13 -20.43 -9.53 34.22
N SER A 14 -20.35 -10.86 34.31
CA SER A 14 -19.23 -11.65 33.78
C SER A 14 -19.16 -11.61 32.25
N VAL A 15 -20.29 -11.69 31.56
CA VAL A 15 -20.36 -11.60 30.08
C VAL A 15 -19.95 -10.21 29.57
N VAL A 16 -20.43 -9.16 30.23
CA VAL A 16 -20.07 -7.77 29.88
C VAL A 16 -18.57 -7.54 30.08
N LYS A 17 -17.97 -8.04 31.16
CA LYS A 17 -16.50 -7.96 31.36
C LYS A 17 -15.72 -8.71 30.31
N ALA A 18 -16.16 -9.91 29.92
CA ALA A 18 -15.50 -10.69 28.86
C ALA A 18 -15.56 -10.00 27.50
N VAL A 19 -16.70 -9.37 27.16
CA VAL A 19 -16.86 -8.59 25.92
C VAL A 19 -15.97 -7.35 25.93
N LEU A 20 -15.90 -6.63 27.05
CA LEU A 20 -15.03 -5.44 27.17
C LEU A 20 -13.53 -5.79 27.04
N ILE A 21 -13.10 -6.90 27.65
CA ILE A 21 -11.72 -7.39 27.53
C ILE A 21 -11.42 -7.80 26.08
N GLY A 22 -12.34 -8.50 25.42
CA GLY A 22 -12.21 -8.87 24.02
C GLY A 22 -12.12 -7.67 23.10
N LEU A 23 -12.95 -6.65 23.30
CA LEU A 23 -12.90 -5.40 22.53
C LEU A 23 -11.58 -4.65 22.76
N GLY A 24 -11.12 -4.58 24.00
CA GLY A 24 -9.85 -3.96 24.35
C GLY A 24 -8.65 -4.63 23.69
N ALA A 25 -8.64 -5.98 23.63
CA ALA A 25 -7.59 -6.74 22.96
C ALA A 25 -7.56 -6.48 21.43
N VAL A 26 -8.73 -6.40 20.79
CA VAL A 26 -8.83 -6.08 19.35
C VAL A 26 -8.34 -4.67 19.07
N VAL A 27 -8.74 -3.70 19.88
CA VAL A 27 -8.29 -2.30 19.73
C VAL A 27 -6.78 -2.19 19.93
N ALA A 28 -6.21 -2.84 20.94
CA ALA A 28 -4.77 -2.86 21.19
C ALA A 28 -3.99 -3.51 20.04
N PHE A 29 -4.51 -4.59 19.46
CA PHE A 29 -3.93 -5.26 18.31
C PHE A 29 -3.93 -4.36 17.06
N VAL A 30 -5.01 -3.63 16.81
CA VAL A 30 -5.11 -2.67 15.69
C VAL A 30 -4.13 -1.52 15.88
N ILE A 31 -4.03 -0.96 17.09
CA ILE A 31 -3.09 0.14 17.39
C ILE A 31 -1.64 -0.32 17.23
N ALA A 32 -1.28 -1.52 17.71
CA ALA A 32 0.06 -2.08 17.57
C ALA A 32 0.45 -2.29 16.09
N ASN A 33 -0.48 -2.76 15.27
CA ASN A 33 -0.24 -2.93 13.82
C ASN A 33 -0.09 -1.58 13.11
N ILE A 34 -0.89 -0.57 13.45
CA ILE A 34 -0.76 0.79 12.91
C ILE A 34 0.58 1.39 13.33
N GLY A 35 1.01 1.20 14.58
CA GLY A 35 2.29 1.68 15.09
C GLY A 35 3.49 1.06 14.37
N ALA A 36 3.50 -0.27 14.21
CA ALA A 36 4.56 -0.99 13.47
C ALA A 36 4.65 -0.50 12.02
N MET A 37 3.51 -0.23 11.40
CA MET A 37 3.40 0.28 10.05
C MET A 37 3.93 1.71 9.91
N PHE A 38 3.67 2.57 10.90
CA PHE A 38 4.20 3.93 10.95
C PHE A 38 5.74 3.94 11.08
N VAL A 39 6.31 2.99 11.84
CA VAL A 39 7.77 2.81 11.97
C VAL A 39 8.38 2.34 10.66
N LEU A 40 7.73 1.44 9.94
CA LEU A 40 8.17 0.98 8.61
C LEU A 40 8.13 2.12 7.58
N LEU A 41 7.07 2.94 7.59
CA LEU A 41 6.98 4.13 6.75
C LEU A 41 8.08 5.15 7.06
N ARG A 42 8.37 5.41 8.34
CA ARG A 42 9.48 6.31 8.73
C ARG A 42 10.84 5.79 8.31
N LYS A 43 11.09 4.48 8.39
CA LYS A 43 12.33 3.86 7.89
C LYS A 43 12.47 3.99 6.39
N ASN A 44 11.40 3.78 5.63
CA ASN A 44 11.39 3.95 4.19
C ASN A 44 11.59 5.42 3.80
N VAL A 45 10.90 6.36 4.44
CA VAL A 45 11.09 7.81 4.20
C VAL A 45 12.52 8.27 4.54
N LYS A 46 13.17 7.73 5.58
CA LYS A 46 14.59 8.02 5.87
C LYS A 46 15.54 7.45 4.82
N LYS A 47 15.26 6.25 4.30
CA LYS A 47 16.01 5.66 3.19
C LYS A 47 15.86 6.48 1.89
N MET A 48 14.70 7.10 1.70
CA MET A 48 14.37 7.96 0.58
C MET A 48 15.15 9.29 0.60
N LYS A 49 15.28 9.95 1.76
CA LYS A 49 16.03 11.22 1.90
C LYS A 49 17.53 11.09 1.67
N GLY A 50 18.09 9.89 1.74
CA GLY A 50 19.51 9.63 1.47
C GLY A 50 19.86 9.41 0.00
N ASN A 51 18.87 9.28 -0.88
CA ASN A 51 19.03 8.98 -2.31
C ASN A 51 18.36 10.05 -3.22
N GLU A 52 18.41 11.30 -2.83
CA GLU A 52 18.05 12.42 -3.74
C GLU A 52 19.10 12.55 -4.85
N SER A 53 19.16 11.55 -5.75
CA SER A 53 19.75 11.67 -7.06
C SER A 53 18.70 12.27 -8.01
N GLN A 54 19.12 13.07 -8.96
CA GLN A 54 18.25 13.81 -9.90
C GLN A 54 17.21 12.96 -10.64
N ASN A 55 17.34 11.62 -10.63
CA ASN A 55 16.49 10.68 -11.37
C ASN A 55 15.61 9.81 -10.48
N ASN A 56 15.36 10.22 -9.24
CA ASN A 56 14.50 9.45 -8.31
C ASN A 56 13.23 10.23 -7.98
N ALA A 57 12.08 9.62 -8.21
CA ALA A 57 10.79 10.16 -7.79
C ALA A 57 10.37 9.60 -6.43
N VAL A 58 10.02 10.48 -5.51
CA VAL A 58 9.52 10.12 -4.18
C VAL A 58 8.19 10.80 -3.93
N HIS A 59 7.16 10.02 -3.68
CA HIS A 59 5.84 10.57 -3.35
C HIS A 59 5.14 9.73 -2.28
N SER A 60 4.57 10.39 -1.30
CA SER A 60 3.76 9.78 -0.26
C SER A 60 2.39 10.45 -0.20
N SER A 61 1.34 9.71 -0.52
CA SER A 61 -0.04 10.14 -0.32
C SER A 61 -0.53 9.62 1.03
N GLY A 62 -0.82 10.53 1.96
CA GLY A 62 -1.38 10.19 3.27
C GLY A 62 -2.86 9.83 3.16
N LEU A 63 -3.73 10.83 3.26
CA LEU A 63 -5.19 10.69 3.19
C LEU A 63 -5.72 11.43 1.97
N GLY A 64 -6.64 10.82 1.23
CA GLY A 64 -7.33 11.47 0.12
C GLY A 64 -6.88 11.01 -1.27
N LYS A 65 -6.98 11.92 -2.26
CA LYS A 65 -6.61 11.63 -3.65
C LYS A 65 -5.28 12.33 -3.99
N GLY A 66 -4.36 11.59 -4.58
CA GLY A 66 -3.10 12.09 -5.10
C GLY A 66 -2.93 11.68 -6.55
N ALA A 67 -2.16 12.46 -7.30
CA ALA A 67 -1.71 12.13 -8.64
C ALA A 67 -0.21 12.41 -8.76
N VAL A 68 0.51 11.54 -9.42
CA VAL A 68 1.94 11.65 -9.66
C VAL A 68 2.21 11.39 -11.14
N ALA A 69 2.85 12.34 -11.78
CA ALA A 69 3.38 12.19 -13.14
C ALA A 69 4.88 11.95 -13.05
N LEU A 70 5.34 10.81 -13.52
CA LEU A 70 6.76 10.44 -13.56
C LEU A 70 7.41 10.99 -14.82
N SER A 71 8.59 11.59 -14.65
CA SER A 71 9.42 12.02 -15.79
C SER A 71 9.96 10.82 -16.56
N PRO A 72 10.21 10.93 -17.89
CA PRO A 72 10.87 9.87 -18.66
C PRO A 72 12.26 9.52 -18.15
N ASP A 73 12.95 10.43 -17.45
CA ASP A 73 14.28 10.21 -16.88
C ASP A 73 14.27 9.52 -15.50
N THR A 74 13.09 9.15 -14.99
CA THR A 74 12.96 8.52 -13.68
C THR A 74 13.47 7.09 -13.71
N ASN A 75 14.55 6.81 -12.97
CA ASN A 75 15.11 5.46 -12.82
C ASN A 75 14.45 4.68 -11.66
N ASN A 76 14.19 5.38 -10.55
CA ASN A 76 13.57 4.77 -9.39
C ASN A 76 12.42 5.63 -8.88
N ALA A 77 11.30 5.02 -8.59
CA ALA A 77 10.13 5.67 -7.99
C ALA A 77 9.74 4.97 -6.68
N TYR A 78 9.65 5.75 -5.60
CA TYR A 78 9.24 5.27 -4.29
C TYR A 78 7.91 5.90 -3.93
N LEU A 79 6.85 5.11 -3.98
CA LEU A 79 5.50 5.63 -3.89
C LEU A 79 4.73 4.93 -2.77
N SER A 80 4.06 5.70 -1.94
CA SER A 80 3.24 5.15 -0.86
C SER A 80 1.84 5.77 -0.82
N CYS A 81 0.84 4.92 -0.62
CA CYS A 81 -0.54 5.31 -0.40
C CYS A 81 -1.03 4.73 0.93
N LEU A 82 -1.30 5.60 1.91
CA LEU A 82 -1.75 5.17 3.23
C LEU A 82 -3.25 4.85 3.21
N ASN A 83 -4.09 5.83 2.87
CA ASN A 83 -5.52 5.65 2.76
C ASN A 83 -6.07 6.66 1.74
N GLY A 84 -6.71 6.14 0.68
CA GLY A 84 -7.26 6.98 -0.38
C GLY A 84 -6.98 6.43 -1.78
N ARG A 85 -6.68 7.32 -2.71
CA ARG A 85 -6.37 6.96 -4.09
C ARG A 85 -5.11 7.66 -4.55
N LEU A 86 -4.22 6.92 -5.19
CA LEU A 86 -3.03 7.43 -5.85
C LEU A 86 -3.07 7.01 -7.32
N ASP A 87 -3.11 8.00 -8.19
CA ASP A 87 -3.02 7.79 -9.64
C ASP A 87 -1.61 8.14 -10.11
N ILE A 88 -0.94 7.18 -10.75
CA ILE A 88 0.43 7.30 -11.23
C ILE A 88 0.41 7.19 -12.74
N THR A 89 1.01 8.18 -13.39
CA THR A 89 1.15 8.24 -14.85
C THR A 89 2.58 8.57 -15.22
N PHE A 90 2.96 8.31 -16.46
CA PHE A 90 4.21 8.80 -17.05
C PHE A 90 3.89 9.99 -17.93
N THR A 91 4.71 11.03 -17.89
CA THR A 91 4.57 12.18 -18.80
C THR A 91 4.89 11.80 -20.23
N GLU A 92 5.92 10.97 -20.40
CA GLU A 92 6.36 10.39 -21.66
C GLU A 92 6.86 8.97 -21.38
N ALA A 93 6.96 8.15 -22.44
CA ALA A 93 7.47 6.80 -22.32
C ALA A 93 8.98 6.80 -22.05
N PRO A 94 9.45 6.19 -20.93
CA PRO A 94 10.88 6.03 -20.68
C PRO A 94 11.54 5.13 -21.73
N THR A 95 12.81 5.42 -22.02
CA THR A 95 13.64 4.62 -22.93
C THR A 95 14.52 3.60 -22.20
N HIS A 96 14.40 3.52 -20.86
CA HIS A 96 15.17 2.63 -20.00
C HIS A 96 14.28 1.96 -18.94
N ASP A 97 14.84 0.99 -18.24
CA ASP A 97 14.13 0.30 -17.16
C ASP A 97 13.85 1.24 -15.99
N VAL A 98 12.64 1.14 -15.43
CA VAL A 98 12.19 1.91 -14.27
C VAL A 98 11.88 0.96 -13.14
N ASN A 99 12.47 1.21 -11.95
CA ASN A 99 12.16 0.46 -10.74
C ASN A 99 11.15 1.26 -9.90
N MET A 100 10.03 0.65 -9.56
CA MET A 100 8.98 1.29 -8.77
C MET A 100 8.67 0.47 -7.52
N ASP A 101 8.94 1.04 -6.35
CA ASP A 101 8.56 0.46 -5.06
C ASP A 101 7.23 1.07 -4.58
N LEU A 102 6.21 0.23 -4.49
CA LEU A 102 4.85 0.62 -4.13
C LEU A 102 4.46 0.06 -2.76
N THR A 103 4.10 0.94 -1.83
CA THR A 103 3.47 0.55 -0.57
C THR A 103 2.04 1.07 -0.52
N CYS A 104 1.05 0.17 -0.56
CA CYS A 104 -0.36 0.50 -0.45
C CYS A 104 -0.98 -0.13 0.79
N ILE A 105 -1.53 0.66 1.70
CA ILE A 105 -2.05 0.18 2.97
C ILE A 105 -3.57 -0.06 2.90
N CYS A 106 -4.38 0.99 2.87
CA CYS A 106 -5.84 0.91 2.89
C CYS A 106 -6.46 1.71 1.73
N GLY A 107 -5.79 1.77 0.58
CA GLY A 107 -6.24 2.61 -0.52
C GLY A 107 -6.30 1.90 -1.86
N LYS A 108 -6.37 2.71 -2.90
CA LYS A 108 -6.27 2.25 -4.27
C LYS A 108 -5.14 2.97 -4.99
N VAL A 109 -4.23 2.21 -5.58
CA VAL A 109 -3.18 2.76 -6.45
C VAL A 109 -3.50 2.32 -7.87
N ASN A 110 -3.58 3.28 -8.79
CA ASN A 110 -3.68 3.01 -10.22
C ASN A 110 -2.38 3.43 -10.87
N VAL A 111 -1.79 2.54 -11.64
CA VAL A 111 -0.58 2.80 -12.43
C VAL A 111 -0.95 2.69 -13.89
N THR A 112 -0.82 3.78 -14.63
CA THR A 112 -0.98 3.80 -16.09
C THR A 112 0.40 3.72 -16.72
N VAL A 113 0.65 2.65 -17.45
CA VAL A 113 1.94 2.33 -18.04
C VAL A 113 1.90 2.62 -19.55
N PRO A 114 2.92 3.26 -20.11
CA PRO A 114 3.03 3.43 -21.57
C PRO A 114 3.00 2.09 -22.31
N ALA A 115 2.36 2.06 -23.47
CA ALA A 115 2.19 0.84 -24.27
C ALA A 115 3.52 0.20 -24.69
N SER A 116 4.57 1.01 -24.84
CA SER A 116 5.92 0.57 -25.20
C SER A 116 6.69 -0.12 -24.09
N MET A 117 6.22 -0.10 -22.84
CA MET A 117 6.91 -0.71 -21.71
C MET A 117 6.41 -2.11 -21.42
N ARG A 118 7.32 -2.99 -20.97
CA ARG A 118 6.98 -4.26 -20.34
C ARG A 118 6.69 -4.04 -18.85
N VAL A 119 5.85 -4.85 -18.27
CA VAL A 119 5.57 -4.81 -16.81
C VAL A 119 6.03 -6.09 -16.16
N VAL A 120 6.93 -5.97 -15.19
CA VAL A 120 7.39 -7.09 -14.34
C VAL A 120 6.95 -6.78 -12.92
N SER A 121 6.09 -7.59 -12.34
CA SER A 121 5.49 -7.32 -11.02
C SER A 121 5.85 -8.38 -9.98
N ASP A 122 6.55 -7.95 -8.94
CA ASP A 122 6.84 -8.67 -7.70
C ASP A 122 6.08 -8.09 -6.50
N LEU A 123 4.93 -7.47 -6.75
CA LEU A 123 4.08 -6.92 -5.69
C LEU A 123 3.52 -8.05 -4.82
N LYS A 124 3.74 -7.94 -3.51
CA LYS A 124 3.29 -8.94 -2.53
C LYS A 124 2.01 -8.48 -1.83
N PRO A 125 0.84 -9.07 -2.16
CA PRO A 125 -0.38 -8.77 -1.40
C PRO A 125 -0.35 -9.50 -0.04
N CYS A 126 -0.64 -8.77 1.05
CA CYS A 126 -0.87 -9.37 2.38
C CYS A 126 -2.34 -9.79 2.52
N SER A 127 -3.26 -8.79 2.44
CA SER A 127 -4.72 -9.00 2.43
C SER A 127 -5.40 -8.14 1.36
N GLY A 128 -4.62 -7.45 0.53
CA GLY A 128 -5.09 -6.63 -0.57
C GLY A 128 -5.18 -7.39 -1.89
N LYS A 129 -5.44 -6.64 -2.97
CA LYS A 129 -5.50 -7.17 -4.32
C LYS A 129 -4.48 -6.48 -5.22
N VAL A 130 -3.83 -7.27 -6.07
CA VAL A 130 -2.98 -6.79 -7.16
C VAL A 130 -3.60 -7.26 -8.47
N ASP A 131 -3.87 -6.31 -9.35
CA ASP A 131 -4.51 -6.53 -10.65
C ASP A 131 -3.60 -5.91 -11.72
N VAL A 132 -2.85 -6.75 -12.42
CA VAL A 132 -1.94 -6.35 -13.50
C VAL A 132 -2.54 -6.81 -14.82
N ALA A 133 -3.22 -5.90 -15.51
CA ALA A 133 -3.84 -6.14 -16.81
C ALA A 133 -3.03 -5.41 -17.90
N CYS A 134 -1.80 -5.90 -18.14
CA CYS A 134 -0.91 -5.36 -19.17
C CYS A 134 -0.49 -6.48 -20.09
N GLU A 135 -0.82 -6.33 -21.38
CA GLU A 135 -0.21 -7.18 -22.40
C GLU A 135 1.27 -6.85 -22.50
N THR A 136 2.10 -7.89 -22.51
CA THR A 136 3.55 -7.72 -22.71
C THR A 136 3.78 -7.33 -24.16
N PRO A 137 4.56 -6.27 -24.46
CA PRO A 137 4.98 -6.01 -25.83
C PRO A 137 5.74 -7.23 -26.39
N ASP A 138 5.61 -7.48 -27.69
CA ASP A 138 6.34 -8.55 -28.36
C ASP A 138 7.86 -8.29 -28.46
N ASP A 139 8.28 -7.05 -28.19
CA ASP A 139 9.68 -6.66 -28.16
C ASP A 139 10.33 -6.99 -26.80
N GLU A 140 11.20 -8.01 -26.81
CA GLU A 140 11.97 -8.41 -25.62
C GLU A 140 12.93 -7.32 -25.11
N ASN A 141 13.32 -6.37 -25.98
CA ASN A 141 14.20 -5.25 -25.62
C ASN A 141 13.44 -4.03 -25.13
N ALA A 142 12.11 -4.07 -25.11
CA ALA A 142 11.31 -2.96 -24.60
C ALA A 142 11.66 -2.65 -23.12
N PRO A 143 11.73 -1.35 -22.74
CA PRO A 143 12.00 -0.95 -21.37
C PRO A 143 11.04 -1.61 -20.37
N ALA A 144 11.56 -2.01 -19.24
CA ALA A 144 10.77 -2.71 -18.24
C ALA A 144 10.40 -1.80 -17.06
N LEU A 145 9.12 -1.78 -16.70
CA LEU A 145 8.66 -1.29 -15.40
C LEU A 145 8.68 -2.43 -14.40
N ARG A 146 9.64 -2.40 -13.47
CA ARG A 146 9.77 -3.37 -12.38
C ARG A 146 9.03 -2.87 -11.15
N LEU A 147 7.91 -3.51 -10.84
CA LEU A 147 7.07 -3.19 -9.69
C LEU A 147 7.43 -4.08 -8.51
N THR A 148 7.87 -3.47 -7.41
CA THR A 148 8.12 -4.16 -6.14
C THR A 148 7.29 -3.52 -5.03
N GLY A 149 7.20 -4.18 -3.87
CA GLY A 149 6.54 -3.60 -2.72
C GLY A 149 5.43 -4.46 -2.13
N LYS A 150 4.54 -3.82 -1.37
CA LYS A 150 3.50 -4.53 -0.60
C LYS A 150 2.16 -3.80 -0.66
N THR A 151 1.07 -4.59 -0.76
CA THR A 151 -0.28 -4.07 -0.54
C THR A 151 -0.96 -4.83 0.60
N CYS A 152 -1.46 -4.11 1.61
CA CYS A 152 -2.08 -4.73 2.78
C CYS A 152 -3.60 -4.87 2.60
N LEU A 153 -4.37 -3.84 2.87
CA LEU A 153 -5.84 -3.84 2.73
C LEU A 153 -6.31 -3.08 1.48
N GLY A 154 -5.37 -2.71 0.62
CA GLY A 154 -5.65 -1.90 -0.56
C GLY A 154 -5.74 -2.69 -1.85
N LYS A 155 -5.90 -1.95 -2.95
CA LYS A 155 -5.89 -2.49 -4.31
C LYS A 155 -4.85 -1.74 -5.14
N VAL A 156 -3.98 -2.49 -5.82
CA VAL A 156 -3.09 -1.95 -6.87
C VAL A 156 -3.62 -2.42 -8.21
N VAL A 157 -3.80 -1.49 -9.14
CA VAL A 157 -4.26 -1.75 -10.50
C VAL A 157 -3.23 -1.18 -11.47
N VAL A 158 -2.70 -2.03 -12.35
CA VAL A 158 -1.72 -1.65 -13.37
C VAL A 158 -2.35 -1.89 -14.73
N ARG A 159 -2.36 -0.86 -15.57
CA ARG A 159 -2.96 -0.89 -16.91
C ARG A 159 -2.12 -0.09 -17.90
N LYS A 160 -2.25 -0.42 -19.17
CA LYS A 160 -1.79 0.40 -20.29
C LYS A 160 -2.85 1.41 -20.71
#